data_c6062aee660b7fbd9ffd5818915fbaeb
#
_entry.id   c6062aee660b7fbd9ffd5818915fbaeb
#
_cell.length_a   1.000
_cell.length_b   1.000
_cell.length_c   1.000
_cell.angle_alpha   90.00
_cell.angle_beta   90.00
_cell.angle_gamma   90.00
#
_symmetry.space_group_name_H-M   'P 1'
#
loop_
_entity.id
_entity.type
_entity.pdbx_description
1 polymer ?
#
loop_
_entity_poly.entity_id
_entity_poly.type
_entity_poly.pdbx_seq_one_letter_code
_entity_poly.pdbx_strand_id
1 'polypeptide(L)'
;MDNKYFSDIYNDFFKVEKKELEVEKDNNNKNDVIIDIDSLYLDNESKNLLKQIIEYMDKFSKKEESNYINFNIIINGNNSETVNNIVDILNKSVKNNHYTDSNNGYELSLYDLNNKIDINDVYSKNGIVVLKDLSSFLMQDENNKKMFFYNLKNNLNKKKITIISGTESDINMFLTYDNDVRTKYFNFKLIEIMPSIQEIYNEVMNKTIINDDNKVKLLDYITDSYKEIADYVSYRENLIDYLSFHKTVPTVREVKTIDEVFQELDSLVGLYDVKKVLRDLVNLISLKDKSNLKISNVNLHMLFLGNPGTGKTTVARCLSSILYNLGYIKEDKLLEVSSKDLVAEYVGQTAIKTHNVIERALGGVLFIDEAYSLSSKNNSYNDEAIATLIKEMEDNRDNLVVIFAGYTKEMQDFINSNSGIASRIGYTLNFKDYTEEELLEIFKGMVKKAGFKITNEALYKARNIIREHLNDKNFGNARFVRNMYEKTVTEHATNTKDKRRRDILITITDKDINIENVL
;
A
#
# COMPACT_ATOMS: atom_id res chain seq x y z
N MET A 1 -22.05 -20.92 -2.03
CA MET A 1 -23.23 -21.56 -2.68
C MET A 1 -22.83 -21.76 -4.12
N ASP A 2 -22.91 -23.00 -4.57
CA ASP A 2 -22.33 -23.42 -5.82
C ASP A 2 -23.06 -22.81 -7.02
N ASN A 3 -22.32 -22.41 -8.06
CA ASN A 3 -22.78 -22.10 -9.42
C ASN A 3 -23.65 -23.22 -10.05
N LYS A 4 -23.85 -24.29 -9.33
CA LYS A 4 -24.65 -25.45 -9.68
C LYS A 4 -26.15 -25.12 -9.94
N TYR A 5 -26.69 -24.16 -9.20
CA TYR A 5 -28.11 -23.77 -9.36
C TYR A 5 -28.40 -23.11 -10.72
N PHE A 6 -27.47 -22.25 -11.19
CA PHE A 6 -27.63 -21.64 -12.52
C PHE A 6 -27.30 -22.65 -13.62
N SER A 7 -26.30 -23.49 -13.42
CA SER A 7 -26.00 -24.58 -14.34
C SER A 7 -27.18 -25.54 -14.52
N ASP A 8 -27.91 -25.82 -13.47
CA ASP A 8 -29.09 -26.68 -13.51
C ASP A 8 -30.28 -25.98 -14.22
N ILE A 9 -30.56 -24.72 -13.92
CA ILE A 9 -31.59 -23.92 -14.62
C ILE A 9 -31.19 -23.71 -16.08
N TYR A 10 -29.92 -23.38 -16.37
CA TYR A 10 -29.40 -23.23 -17.71
C TYR A 10 -29.51 -24.52 -18.52
N ASN A 11 -29.10 -25.64 -17.94
CA ASN A 11 -29.19 -26.95 -18.59
C ASN A 11 -30.62 -27.41 -18.80
N ASP A 12 -31.56 -27.15 -17.88
CA ASP A 12 -32.97 -27.50 -18.04
C ASP A 12 -33.64 -26.63 -19.12
N PHE A 13 -33.27 -25.36 -19.20
CA PHE A 13 -33.79 -24.43 -20.22
C PHE A 13 -33.30 -24.78 -21.63
N PHE A 14 -32.03 -25.21 -21.77
CA PHE A 14 -31.41 -25.56 -23.06
C PHE A 14 -31.61 -27.03 -23.48
N LYS A 15 -31.95 -27.94 -22.58
CA LYS A 15 -32.33 -29.29 -22.94
C LYS A 15 -33.65 -29.37 -23.69
N VAL A 16 -34.52 -28.38 -23.51
CA VAL A 16 -35.84 -28.32 -24.15
C VAL A 16 -35.78 -27.80 -25.60
N GLU A 17 -34.71 -27.08 -26.02
CA GLU A 17 -34.65 -26.40 -27.31
C GLU A 17 -33.67 -26.98 -28.34
N LYS A 18 -33.26 -28.27 -28.24
CA LYS A 18 -32.50 -28.92 -29.31
C LYS A 18 -33.29 -29.29 -30.54
N LYS A 19 -34.44 -28.66 -30.80
CA LYS A 19 -35.17 -28.74 -32.05
C LYS A 19 -35.24 -27.40 -32.73
N GLU A 20 -34.41 -27.28 -33.77
CA GLU A 20 -34.53 -26.40 -34.93
C GLU A 20 -34.79 -24.91 -34.73
N LEU A 21 -33.74 -24.08 -34.87
CA LEU A 21 -33.84 -22.77 -35.49
C LEU A 21 -32.51 -22.47 -36.22
N GLU A 22 -32.58 -22.42 -37.51
CA GLU A 22 -31.54 -21.81 -38.36
C GLU A 22 -31.45 -20.34 -38.01
N VAL A 23 -30.28 -19.89 -37.59
CA VAL A 23 -30.00 -18.51 -37.24
C VAL A 23 -29.25 -17.86 -38.38
N GLU A 24 -29.89 -16.91 -39.05
CA GLU A 24 -29.20 -15.98 -39.91
C GLU A 24 -28.16 -15.16 -39.13
N LYS A 25 -27.06 -14.91 -39.79
CA LYS A 25 -25.81 -14.38 -39.27
C LYS A 25 -25.91 -12.93 -38.82
N ASP A 26 -25.61 -12.71 -37.56
CA ASP A 26 -24.93 -11.50 -37.09
C ASP A 26 -23.68 -11.89 -36.25
N ASN A 27 -22.69 -12.47 -36.96
CA ASN A 27 -21.59 -13.16 -36.34
C ASN A 27 -20.43 -12.24 -35.88
N ASN A 28 -20.39 -10.96 -36.34
CA ASN A 28 -19.22 -10.11 -36.03
C ASN A 28 -19.24 -9.54 -34.60
N ASN A 29 -20.40 -9.11 -34.10
CA ASN A 29 -20.50 -8.53 -32.74
C ASN A 29 -20.35 -9.59 -31.62
N LYS A 30 -20.74 -10.85 -31.85
CA LYS A 30 -20.60 -11.92 -30.85
C LYS A 30 -19.16 -12.36 -30.64
N ASN A 31 -18.38 -12.43 -31.71
CA ASN A 31 -16.97 -12.81 -31.62
C ASN A 31 -16.16 -11.76 -30.84
N ASP A 32 -16.44 -10.47 -31.00
CA ASP A 32 -15.73 -9.39 -30.31
C ASP A 32 -15.99 -9.43 -28.79
N VAL A 33 -17.23 -9.69 -28.35
CA VAL A 33 -17.57 -9.78 -26.91
C VAL A 33 -16.95 -11.03 -26.26
N ILE A 34 -16.89 -12.15 -26.98
CA ILE A 34 -16.26 -13.37 -26.48
C ILE A 34 -14.75 -13.18 -26.33
N ILE A 35 -14.11 -12.51 -27.28
CA ILE A 35 -12.68 -12.19 -27.22
C ILE A 35 -12.41 -11.25 -26.01
N ASP A 36 -13.28 -10.26 -25.79
CA ASP A 36 -13.17 -9.36 -24.64
C ASP A 36 -13.22 -10.11 -23.30
N ILE A 37 -14.09 -11.12 -23.15
CA ILE A 37 -14.20 -11.94 -21.91
C ILE A 37 -12.95 -12.79 -21.69
N ASP A 38 -12.38 -13.37 -22.75
CA ASP A 38 -11.19 -14.21 -22.61
C ASP A 38 -9.95 -13.43 -22.19
N SER A 39 -9.93 -12.12 -22.45
CA SER A 39 -8.86 -11.22 -22.02
C SER A 39 -8.96 -10.78 -20.54
N LEU A 40 -10.09 -11.02 -19.88
CA LEU A 40 -10.27 -10.65 -18.47
C LEU A 40 -9.44 -11.56 -17.54
N TYR A 41 -8.90 -10.99 -16.49
CA TYR A 41 -8.21 -11.74 -15.42
C TYR A 41 -9.22 -12.34 -14.43
N LEU A 42 -10.02 -13.28 -14.93
CA LEU A 42 -10.97 -14.07 -14.16
C LEU A 42 -10.58 -15.56 -14.26
N ASP A 43 -10.97 -16.33 -13.25
CA ASP A 43 -10.85 -17.78 -13.35
C ASP A 43 -11.74 -18.34 -14.48
N ASN A 44 -11.44 -19.55 -14.94
CA ASN A 44 -12.13 -20.16 -16.09
C ASN A 44 -13.64 -20.37 -15.83
N GLU A 45 -14.02 -20.62 -14.57
CA GLU A 45 -15.42 -20.80 -14.19
C GLU A 45 -16.18 -19.48 -14.29
N SER A 46 -15.58 -18.40 -13.81
CA SER A 46 -16.13 -17.03 -13.90
C SER A 46 -16.24 -16.55 -15.36
N LYS A 47 -15.25 -16.81 -16.21
CA LYS A 47 -15.32 -16.52 -17.65
C LYS A 47 -16.47 -17.26 -18.33
N ASN A 48 -16.64 -18.55 -18.05
CA ASN A 48 -17.73 -19.34 -18.59
C ASN A 48 -19.08 -18.85 -18.08
N LEU A 49 -19.20 -18.51 -16.80
CA LEU A 49 -20.40 -17.96 -16.21
C LEU A 49 -20.78 -16.63 -16.87
N LEU A 50 -19.82 -15.73 -17.09
CA LEU A 50 -20.07 -14.44 -17.74
C LEU A 50 -20.55 -14.62 -19.20
N LYS A 51 -19.94 -15.58 -19.94
CA LYS A 51 -20.40 -15.96 -21.30
C LYS A 51 -21.85 -16.46 -21.28
N GLN A 52 -22.20 -17.32 -20.31
CA GLN A 52 -23.57 -17.82 -20.15
C GLN A 52 -24.57 -16.73 -19.82
N ILE A 53 -24.20 -15.77 -18.95
CA ILE A 53 -25.05 -14.61 -18.63
C ILE A 53 -25.35 -13.81 -19.89
N ILE A 54 -24.33 -13.53 -20.69
CA ILE A 54 -24.49 -12.76 -21.94
C ILE A 54 -25.35 -13.52 -22.96
N GLU A 55 -25.09 -14.81 -23.16
CA GLU A 55 -25.91 -15.63 -24.04
C GLU A 55 -27.37 -15.69 -23.60
N TYR A 56 -27.62 -15.75 -22.30
CA TYR A 56 -28.97 -15.71 -21.76
C TYR A 56 -29.63 -14.36 -22.06
N MET A 57 -28.93 -13.24 -21.82
CA MET A 57 -29.44 -11.90 -22.14
C MET A 57 -29.80 -11.77 -23.62
N ASP A 58 -28.96 -12.29 -24.52
CA ASP A 58 -29.17 -12.27 -25.96
C ASP A 58 -30.41 -13.04 -26.40
N LYS A 59 -30.66 -14.18 -25.78
CA LYS A 59 -31.83 -15.02 -26.08
C LYS A 59 -33.12 -14.48 -25.49
N PHE A 60 -33.01 -13.82 -24.32
CA PHE A 60 -34.18 -13.34 -23.57
C PHE A 60 -34.85 -12.11 -24.23
N SER A 61 -34.10 -11.28 -24.97
CA SER A 61 -34.61 -10.09 -25.65
C SER A 61 -35.74 -10.41 -26.65
N LYS A 62 -35.92 -11.67 -27.01
CA LYS A 62 -36.86 -12.15 -28.02
C LYS A 62 -38.12 -12.83 -27.44
N LYS A 63 -38.28 -12.96 -26.12
CA LYS A 63 -39.37 -13.69 -25.45
C LYS A 63 -40.11 -12.84 -24.42
N GLU A 64 -41.42 -13.15 -24.20
CA GLU A 64 -42.33 -12.47 -23.30
C GLU A 64 -41.95 -12.61 -21.80
N GLU A 65 -42.41 -11.71 -20.96
CA GLU A 65 -42.02 -11.34 -19.59
C GLU A 65 -42.00 -12.44 -18.51
N SER A 66 -42.42 -13.69 -18.79
CA SER A 66 -42.70 -14.68 -17.73
C SER A 66 -41.47 -15.36 -17.09
N ASN A 67 -40.27 -15.23 -17.66
CA ASN A 67 -39.06 -15.96 -17.18
C ASN A 67 -37.83 -15.05 -17.00
N TYR A 68 -38.02 -13.85 -16.47
CA TYR A 68 -36.91 -12.91 -16.24
C TYR A 68 -36.01 -13.34 -15.07
N ILE A 69 -34.69 -13.44 -15.29
CA ILE A 69 -33.70 -13.68 -14.25
C ILE A 69 -33.01 -12.37 -13.90
N ASN A 70 -32.96 -12.01 -12.64
CA ASN A 70 -32.17 -10.89 -12.16
C ASN A 70 -30.71 -11.28 -12.02
N PHE A 71 -29.81 -10.65 -12.76
CA PHE A 71 -28.39 -10.85 -12.61
C PHE A 71 -27.81 -9.88 -11.57
N ASN A 72 -27.77 -10.34 -10.32
CA ASN A 72 -27.04 -9.64 -9.26
C ASN A 72 -25.71 -10.37 -9.05
N ILE A 73 -24.59 -9.69 -9.33
CA ILE A 73 -23.28 -10.29 -9.51
C ILE A 73 -22.38 -9.85 -8.37
N ILE A 74 -21.63 -10.79 -7.80
CA ILE A 74 -20.52 -10.53 -6.92
C ILE A 74 -19.23 -10.62 -7.74
N ILE A 75 -18.38 -9.60 -7.66
CA ILE A 75 -17.01 -9.65 -8.17
C ILE A 75 -16.07 -9.68 -6.97
N ASN A 76 -15.48 -10.83 -6.71
CA ASN A 76 -14.47 -11.01 -5.67
C ASN A 76 -13.11 -10.59 -6.23
N GLY A 77 -12.74 -9.35 -6.00
CA GLY A 77 -11.52 -8.71 -6.47
C GLY A 77 -11.60 -7.18 -6.25
N ASN A 78 -10.46 -6.54 -6.17
CA ASN A 78 -10.34 -5.10 -5.93
C ASN A 78 -9.93 -4.29 -7.16
N ASN A 79 -9.76 -4.95 -8.30
CA ASN A 79 -9.26 -4.30 -9.49
C ASN A 79 -10.40 -3.54 -10.21
N SER A 80 -10.37 -2.22 -10.12
CA SER A 80 -11.34 -1.35 -10.77
C SER A 80 -11.36 -1.50 -12.30
N GLU A 81 -10.23 -1.82 -12.94
CA GLU A 81 -10.15 -2.05 -14.38
C GLU A 81 -10.91 -3.32 -14.80
N THR A 82 -10.75 -4.43 -14.08
CA THR A 82 -11.52 -5.66 -14.31
C THR A 82 -13.02 -5.40 -14.16
N VAL A 83 -13.42 -4.70 -13.09
CA VAL A 83 -14.83 -4.34 -12.87
C VAL A 83 -15.37 -3.48 -14.00
N ASN A 84 -14.63 -2.45 -14.43
CA ASN A 84 -15.03 -1.56 -15.50
C ASN A 84 -15.17 -2.32 -16.84
N ASN A 85 -14.22 -3.20 -17.14
CA ASN A 85 -14.29 -4.02 -18.35
C ASN A 85 -15.50 -4.96 -18.35
N ILE A 86 -15.84 -5.57 -17.20
CA ILE A 86 -17.05 -6.38 -17.05
C ILE A 86 -18.30 -5.52 -17.27
N VAL A 87 -18.35 -4.33 -16.66
CA VAL A 87 -19.47 -3.39 -16.84
C VAL A 87 -19.62 -2.97 -18.29
N ASP A 88 -18.52 -2.70 -19.00
CA ASP A 88 -18.55 -2.33 -20.42
C ASP A 88 -19.04 -3.48 -21.31
N ILE A 89 -18.62 -4.71 -21.02
CA ILE A 89 -19.09 -5.92 -21.70
C ILE A 89 -20.61 -6.11 -21.49
N LEU A 90 -21.07 -5.99 -20.25
CA LEU A 90 -22.49 -6.07 -19.90
C LEU A 90 -23.30 -4.93 -20.53
N ASN A 91 -22.78 -3.69 -20.55
CA ASN A 91 -23.42 -2.55 -21.19
C ASN A 91 -23.58 -2.74 -22.70
N LYS A 92 -22.56 -3.28 -23.38
CA LYS A 92 -22.65 -3.63 -24.81
C LYS A 92 -23.78 -4.64 -25.05
N SER A 93 -23.85 -5.69 -24.21
CA SER A 93 -24.90 -6.71 -24.32
C SER A 93 -26.29 -6.13 -24.02
N VAL A 94 -26.44 -5.34 -22.96
CA VAL A 94 -27.70 -4.69 -22.58
C VAL A 94 -28.22 -3.74 -23.67
N LYS A 95 -27.32 -2.95 -24.29
CA LYS A 95 -27.70 -2.05 -25.41
C LYS A 95 -28.26 -2.81 -26.59
N ASN A 96 -27.66 -3.94 -26.91
CA ASN A 96 -28.09 -4.75 -28.05
C ASN A 96 -29.44 -5.47 -27.81
N ASN A 97 -29.74 -5.80 -26.54
CA ASN A 97 -30.80 -6.74 -26.19
C ASN A 97 -31.94 -6.13 -25.36
N HIS A 98 -31.86 -4.85 -24.99
CA HIS A 98 -32.84 -4.16 -24.14
C HIS A 98 -33.20 -4.94 -22.86
N TYR A 99 -32.21 -5.59 -22.25
CA TYR A 99 -32.41 -6.44 -21.09
C TYR A 99 -32.81 -5.65 -19.84
N THR A 100 -32.35 -4.42 -19.70
CA THR A 100 -32.70 -3.49 -18.62
C THR A 100 -33.52 -2.31 -19.13
N ASP A 101 -34.22 -1.61 -18.21
CA ASP A 101 -35.03 -0.43 -18.55
C ASP A 101 -34.17 0.79 -18.94
N SER A 102 -32.87 0.76 -18.69
CA SER A 102 -31.91 1.81 -19.02
C SER A 102 -30.58 1.19 -19.43
N ASN A 103 -29.92 1.79 -20.42
CA ASN A 103 -28.62 1.31 -20.92
C ASN A 103 -27.42 2.02 -20.24
N ASN A 104 -27.65 2.76 -19.15
CA ASN A 104 -26.58 3.46 -18.43
C ASN A 104 -26.05 2.59 -17.30
N GLY A 105 -24.73 2.60 -17.12
CA GLY A 105 -24.04 2.09 -15.93
C GLY A 105 -23.73 3.22 -14.94
N TYR A 106 -23.75 2.93 -13.65
CA TYR A 106 -23.37 3.86 -12.59
C TYR A 106 -22.61 3.16 -11.49
N GLU A 107 -21.47 3.72 -11.09
CA GLU A 107 -20.71 3.27 -9.95
C GLU A 107 -21.08 4.11 -8.72
N LEU A 108 -21.55 3.45 -7.68
CA LEU A 108 -21.90 4.05 -6.41
C LEU A 108 -20.87 3.64 -5.35
N SER A 109 -20.04 4.57 -4.94
CA SER A 109 -19.20 4.38 -3.76
C SER A 109 -20.07 4.48 -2.49
N LEU A 110 -20.02 3.47 -1.63
CA LEU A 110 -20.76 3.50 -0.36
C LEU A 110 -20.19 4.53 0.63
N TYR A 111 -19.00 5.08 0.35
CA TYR A 111 -18.46 6.24 1.04
C TYR A 111 -19.32 7.50 0.82
N ASP A 112 -19.87 7.65 -0.38
CA ASP A 112 -20.64 8.83 -0.78
C ASP A 112 -22.09 8.85 -0.25
N LEU A 113 -22.55 7.76 0.37
CA LEU A 113 -23.90 7.71 0.98
C LEU A 113 -24.12 8.81 2.03
N ASN A 114 -23.07 9.30 2.65
CA ASN A 114 -23.12 10.46 3.56
C ASN A 114 -23.51 11.78 2.85
N ASN A 115 -23.34 11.84 1.53
CA ASN A 115 -23.62 13.03 0.69
C ASN A 115 -25.10 13.10 0.20
N LYS A 116 -26.04 12.40 0.87
CA LYS A 116 -27.48 12.38 0.54
C LYS A 116 -27.81 11.82 -0.84
N ILE A 117 -27.03 10.86 -1.35
CA ILE A 117 -27.38 10.16 -2.58
C ILE A 117 -28.59 9.26 -2.33
N ASP A 118 -29.68 9.49 -3.06
CA ASP A 118 -30.83 8.59 -3.02
C ASP A 118 -30.59 7.38 -3.94
N ILE A 119 -30.42 6.22 -3.33
CA ILE A 119 -30.23 4.96 -4.07
C ILE A 119 -31.37 4.69 -5.06
N ASN A 120 -32.61 5.07 -4.74
CA ASN A 120 -33.75 4.89 -5.65
C ASN A 120 -33.60 5.77 -6.90
N ASP A 121 -33.08 6.99 -6.75
CA ASP A 121 -32.78 7.87 -7.89
C ASP A 121 -31.68 7.27 -8.78
N VAL A 122 -30.62 6.70 -8.19
CA VAL A 122 -29.56 6.00 -8.92
C VAL A 122 -30.14 4.85 -9.76
N TYR A 123 -30.93 3.98 -9.14
CA TYR A 123 -31.55 2.84 -9.85
C TYR A 123 -32.60 3.27 -10.88
N SER A 124 -33.28 4.39 -10.68
CA SER A 124 -34.28 4.89 -11.64
C SER A 124 -33.67 5.30 -12.98
N LYS A 125 -32.43 5.78 -12.95
CA LYS A 125 -31.71 6.34 -14.11
C LYS A 125 -30.79 5.34 -14.80
N ASN A 126 -30.38 4.28 -14.11
CA ASN A 126 -29.34 3.37 -14.58
C ASN A 126 -29.83 1.92 -14.64
N GLY A 127 -29.39 1.19 -15.66
CA GLY A 127 -29.68 -0.23 -15.84
C GLY A 127 -28.69 -1.15 -15.13
N ILE A 128 -27.44 -0.69 -15.00
CA ILE A 128 -26.38 -1.39 -14.28
C ILE A 128 -25.90 -0.49 -13.16
N VAL A 129 -25.87 -1.00 -11.92
CA VAL A 129 -25.37 -0.27 -10.74
C VAL A 129 -24.28 -1.10 -10.07
N VAL A 130 -23.11 -0.51 -9.93
CA VAL A 130 -21.96 -1.12 -9.24
C VAL A 130 -21.84 -0.49 -7.86
N LEU A 131 -21.84 -1.30 -6.80
CA LEU A 131 -21.60 -0.87 -5.43
C LEU A 131 -20.14 -1.16 -5.07
N LYS A 132 -19.40 -0.11 -4.72
CA LYS A 132 -17.98 -0.15 -4.32
C LYS A 132 -17.80 0.35 -2.89
N ASP A 133 -16.59 0.19 -2.35
CA ASP A 133 -16.19 0.65 -1.01
C ASP A 133 -17.11 0.10 0.09
N LEU A 134 -17.36 -1.21 0.03
CA LEU A 134 -18.30 -1.91 0.89
C LEU A 134 -17.97 -1.75 2.39
N SER A 135 -16.69 -1.66 2.75
CA SER A 135 -16.22 -1.40 4.11
C SER A 135 -16.76 -0.08 4.67
N SER A 136 -16.90 0.94 3.83
CA SER A 136 -17.44 2.25 4.22
C SER A 136 -18.91 2.19 4.68
N PHE A 137 -19.66 1.16 4.23
CA PHE A 137 -21.03 0.92 4.70
C PHE A 137 -21.10 0.59 6.19
N LEU A 138 -20.10 -0.12 6.73
CA LEU A 138 -20.08 -0.52 8.14
C LEU A 138 -20.00 0.69 9.09
N MET A 139 -19.52 1.81 8.60
CA MET A 139 -19.33 3.05 9.34
C MET A 139 -20.58 3.94 9.38
N GLN A 140 -21.61 3.60 8.60
CA GLN A 140 -22.88 4.30 8.62
C GLN A 140 -23.63 4.04 9.93
N ASP A 141 -24.47 4.98 10.35
CA ASP A 141 -25.39 4.74 11.47
C ASP A 141 -26.42 3.66 11.14
N GLU A 142 -26.92 2.99 12.17
CA GLU A 142 -27.83 1.85 12.01
C GLU A 142 -29.14 2.17 11.26
N ASN A 143 -29.62 3.42 11.33
CA ASN A 143 -30.84 3.81 10.61
C ASN A 143 -30.54 3.96 9.12
N ASN A 144 -29.40 4.55 8.78
CA ASN A 144 -28.94 4.67 7.39
C ASN A 144 -28.69 3.30 6.78
N LYS A 145 -28.05 2.37 7.50
CA LYS A 145 -27.85 0.99 7.06
C LYS A 145 -29.18 0.29 6.76
N LYS A 146 -30.15 0.35 7.68
CA LYS A 146 -31.47 -0.26 7.49
C LYS A 146 -32.21 0.33 6.29
N MET A 147 -32.19 1.65 6.16
CA MET A 147 -32.85 2.36 5.06
C MET A 147 -32.19 2.01 3.72
N PHE A 148 -30.86 1.93 3.69
CA PHE A 148 -30.12 1.52 2.49
C PHE A 148 -30.50 0.12 2.04
N PHE A 149 -30.48 -0.89 2.94
CA PHE A 149 -30.82 -2.27 2.60
C PHE A 149 -32.30 -2.42 2.21
N TYR A 150 -33.20 -1.68 2.84
CA TYR A 150 -34.61 -1.64 2.42
C TYR A 150 -34.76 -1.15 0.98
N ASN A 151 -34.12 -0.04 0.63
CA ASN A 151 -34.15 0.52 -0.72
C ASN A 151 -33.43 -0.39 -1.72
N LEU A 152 -32.31 -0.99 -1.34
CA LEU A 152 -31.57 -1.94 -2.16
C LEU A 152 -32.46 -3.14 -2.53
N LYS A 153 -33.11 -3.79 -1.57
CA LYS A 153 -34.04 -4.91 -1.82
C LYS A 153 -35.13 -4.57 -2.81
N ASN A 154 -35.71 -3.37 -2.71
CA ASN A 154 -36.76 -2.91 -3.62
C ASN A 154 -36.26 -2.74 -5.07
N ASN A 155 -34.96 -2.55 -5.26
CA ASN A 155 -34.34 -2.37 -6.57
C ASN A 155 -33.76 -3.67 -7.14
N LEU A 156 -33.32 -4.60 -6.28
CA LEU A 156 -32.76 -5.89 -6.72
C LEU A 156 -33.76 -6.78 -7.48
N ASN A 157 -35.07 -6.54 -7.31
CA ASN A 157 -36.16 -7.27 -7.99
C ASN A 157 -36.61 -6.62 -9.32
N LYS A 158 -36.02 -5.49 -9.71
CA LYS A 158 -36.36 -4.78 -10.96
C LYS A 158 -35.50 -5.29 -12.10
N LYS A 159 -35.87 -4.92 -13.33
CA LYS A 159 -35.05 -5.18 -14.55
C LYS A 159 -33.73 -4.37 -14.53
N LYS A 160 -32.88 -4.66 -13.59
CA LYS A 160 -31.59 -4.01 -13.31
C LYS A 160 -30.52 -5.06 -13.04
N ILE A 161 -29.28 -4.71 -13.33
CA ILE A 161 -28.11 -5.51 -12.94
C ILE A 161 -27.43 -4.80 -11.78
N THR A 162 -27.28 -5.48 -10.67
CA THR A 162 -26.53 -4.95 -9.53
C THR A 162 -25.23 -5.75 -9.38
N ILE A 163 -24.13 -5.04 -9.31
CA ILE A 163 -22.80 -5.62 -9.10
C ILE A 163 -22.28 -5.12 -7.76
N ILE A 164 -21.82 -6.01 -6.90
CA ILE A 164 -21.01 -5.66 -5.73
C ILE A 164 -19.57 -6.11 -5.96
N SER A 165 -18.61 -5.22 -5.72
CA SER A 165 -17.18 -5.49 -5.92
C SER A 165 -16.39 -5.16 -4.66
N GLY A 166 -15.43 -6.02 -4.31
CA GLY A 166 -14.57 -5.85 -3.16
C GLY A 166 -13.82 -7.11 -2.79
N THR A 167 -13.07 -7.05 -1.68
CA THR A 167 -12.44 -8.25 -1.11
C THR A 167 -13.49 -9.22 -0.59
N GLU A 168 -13.13 -10.49 -0.46
CA GLU A 168 -14.02 -11.51 0.10
C GLU A 168 -14.48 -11.15 1.52
N SER A 169 -13.62 -10.52 2.31
CA SER A 169 -13.95 -10.03 3.65
C SER A 169 -15.00 -8.93 3.61
N ASP A 170 -14.81 -7.90 2.78
CA ASP A 170 -15.73 -6.76 2.67
C ASP A 170 -17.10 -7.20 2.16
N ILE A 171 -17.12 -8.06 1.14
CA ILE A 171 -18.35 -8.63 0.57
C ILE A 171 -19.10 -9.43 1.65
N ASN A 172 -18.41 -10.29 2.38
CA ASN A 172 -19.02 -11.08 3.44
C ASN A 172 -19.57 -10.20 4.57
N MET A 173 -18.81 -9.20 5.01
CA MET A 173 -19.28 -8.25 6.03
C MET A 173 -20.51 -7.46 5.56
N PHE A 174 -20.49 -6.95 4.33
CA PHE A 174 -21.63 -6.24 3.75
C PHE A 174 -22.87 -7.13 3.67
N LEU A 175 -22.75 -8.34 3.13
CA LEU A 175 -23.88 -9.26 2.94
C LEU A 175 -24.40 -9.88 4.25
N THR A 176 -23.59 -9.97 5.32
CA THR A 176 -24.07 -10.47 6.63
C THR A 176 -25.00 -9.51 7.32
N TYR A 177 -25.04 -8.24 6.95
CA TYR A 177 -25.97 -7.27 7.52
C TYR A 177 -27.44 -7.63 7.23
N ASP A 178 -27.73 -8.22 6.07
CA ASP A 178 -29.07 -8.68 5.72
C ASP A 178 -29.03 -10.06 5.07
N ASN A 179 -29.49 -11.06 5.84
CA ASN A 179 -29.45 -12.46 5.41
C ASN A 179 -30.33 -12.76 4.20
N ASP A 180 -31.42 -12.02 3.99
CA ASP A 180 -32.26 -12.17 2.80
C ASP A 180 -31.54 -11.70 1.54
N VAL A 181 -30.82 -10.58 1.63
CA VAL A 181 -30.01 -10.09 0.51
C VAL A 181 -28.94 -11.10 0.13
N ARG A 182 -28.26 -11.63 1.15
CA ARG A 182 -27.21 -12.64 0.95
C ARG A 182 -27.71 -13.90 0.26
N THR A 183 -28.86 -14.41 0.64
CA THR A 183 -29.30 -15.76 0.22
C THR A 183 -30.20 -15.76 -1.00
N LYS A 184 -30.91 -14.65 -1.28
CA LYS A 184 -31.92 -14.60 -2.32
C LYS A 184 -31.50 -13.86 -3.58
N TYR A 185 -30.59 -12.90 -3.47
CA TYR A 185 -30.37 -11.96 -4.57
C TYR A 185 -29.01 -12.11 -5.27
N PHE A 186 -27.94 -12.40 -4.53
CA PHE A 186 -26.59 -12.49 -5.11
C PHE A 186 -26.19 -13.94 -5.35
N ASN A 187 -26.57 -14.48 -6.51
CA ASN A 187 -26.35 -15.89 -6.87
C ASN A 187 -25.20 -16.10 -7.85
N PHE A 188 -24.64 -15.04 -8.42
CA PHE A 188 -23.58 -15.10 -9.42
C PHE A 188 -22.29 -14.53 -8.85
N LYS A 189 -21.23 -15.35 -8.77
CA LYS A 189 -19.93 -14.94 -8.23
C LYS A 189 -18.87 -15.06 -9.32
N LEU A 190 -18.16 -13.96 -9.59
CA LEU A 190 -16.96 -13.90 -10.43
C LEU A 190 -15.75 -13.75 -9.53
N ILE A 191 -14.68 -14.48 -9.81
CA ILE A 191 -13.43 -14.48 -9.03
C ILE A 191 -12.32 -13.93 -9.91
N GLU A 192 -11.77 -12.81 -9.48
CA GLU A 192 -10.59 -12.21 -10.08
C GLU A 192 -9.34 -13.03 -9.72
N ILE A 193 -8.47 -13.22 -10.71
CA ILE A 193 -7.19 -13.88 -10.53
C ILE A 193 -6.04 -12.93 -10.87
N MET A 194 -4.91 -13.16 -10.24
CA MET A 194 -3.68 -12.44 -10.58
C MET A 194 -3.18 -12.88 -11.96
N PRO A 195 -2.82 -11.95 -12.87
CA PRO A 195 -2.18 -12.31 -14.13
C PRO A 195 -0.89 -13.09 -13.90
N SER A 196 -0.55 -14.00 -14.79
CA SER A 196 0.72 -14.72 -14.73
C SER A 196 1.90 -13.77 -14.99
N ILE A 197 3.09 -14.15 -14.52
CA ILE A 197 4.35 -13.43 -14.78
C ILE A 197 4.52 -13.14 -16.28
N GLN A 198 4.21 -14.10 -17.14
CA GLN A 198 4.35 -13.95 -18.58
C GLN A 198 3.33 -12.97 -19.19
N GLU A 199 2.12 -12.93 -18.66
CA GLU A 199 1.09 -11.97 -19.08
C GLU A 199 1.49 -10.55 -18.69
N ILE A 200 1.92 -10.33 -17.44
CA ILE A 200 2.42 -9.02 -16.99
C ILE A 200 3.62 -8.58 -17.84
N TYR A 201 4.57 -9.48 -18.08
CA TYR A 201 5.73 -9.20 -18.93
C TYR A 201 5.32 -8.75 -20.34
N ASN A 202 4.40 -9.50 -20.98
CA ASN A 202 3.93 -9.19 -22.32
C ASN A 202 3.19 -7.84 -22.39
N GLU A 203 2.36 -7.52 -21.40
CA GLU A 203 1.67 -6.22 -21.32
C GLU A 203 2.65 -5.06 -21.20
N VAL A 204 3.63 -5.18 -20.30
CA VAL A 204 4.66 -4.15 -20.11
C VAL A 204 5.49 -3.99 -21.39
N MET A 205 5.89 -5.09 -22.02
CA MET A 205 6.64 -5.08 -23.28
C MET A 205 5.88 -4.43 -24.44
N ASN A 206 4.57 -4.62 -24.51
CA ASN A 206 3.74 -4.03 -25.57
C ASN A 206 3.59 -2.50 -25.42
N LYS A 207 3.75 -1.98 -24.19
CA LYS A 207 3.57 -0.55 -23.88
C LYS A 207 4.89 0.21 -23.71
N THR A 208 6.05 -0.48 -23.72
CA THR A 208 7.36 0.13 -23.48
C THR A 208 8.36 -0.23 -24.57
N ILE A 209 9.34 0.67 -24.80
CA ILE A 209 10.45 0.42 -25.72
C ILE A 209 11.71 0.25 -24.87
N ILE A 210 12.14 -1.00 -24.71
CA ILE A 210 13.37 -1.36 -23.98
C ILE A 210 14.31 -2.17 -24.88
N ASN A 211 15.63 -2.07 -24.63
CA ASN A 211 16.63 -2.82 -25.35
C ASN A 211 16.67 -4.30 -24.94
N ASP A 212 17.30 -5.14 -25.73
CA ASP A 212 17.30 -6.60 -25.52
C ASP A 212 17.96 -6.99 -24.19
N ASP A 213 19.00 -6.29 -23.74
CA ASP A 213 19.67 -6.55 -22.45
C ASP A 213 18.73 -6.30 -21.25
N ASN A 214 17.79 -5.37 -21.38
CA ASN A 214 16.81 -5.07 -20.34
C ASN A 214 15.58 -5.99 -20.38
N LYS A 215 15.32 -6.70 -21.48
CA LYS A 215 14.20 -7.65 -21.58
C LYS A 215 14.33 -8.81 -20.60
N VAL A 216 15.53 -9.40 -20.51
CA VAL A 216 15.81 -10.49 -19.56
C VAL A 216 15.69 -9.97 -18.14
N LYS A 217 16.31 -8.82 -17.84
CA LYS A 217 16.23 -8.18 -16.52
C LYS A 217 14.80 -7.83 -16.11
N LEU A 218 13.94 -7.46 -17.07
CA LEU A 218 12.54 -7.17 -16.81
C LEU A 218 11.78 -8.43 -16.38
N LEU A 219 12.02 -9.56 -17.06
CA LEU A 219 11.39 -10.82 -16.67
C LEU A 219 11.84 -11.26 -15.27
N ASP A 220 13.13 -11.15 -14.98
CA ASP A 220 13.68 -11.45 -13.65
C ASP A 220 13.05 -10.52 -12.60
N TYR A 221 12.99 -9.21 -12.88
CA TYR A 221 12.37 -8.22 -11.98
C TYR A 221 10.90 -8.55 -11.66
N ILE A 222 10.10 -8.86 -12.70
CA ILE A 222 8.69 -9.23 -12.51
C ILE A 222 8.59 -10.54 -11.72
N THR A 223 9.46 -11.51 -12.00
CA THR A 223 9.48 -12.81 -11.31
C THR A 223 9.77 -12.64 -9.81
N ASP A 224 10.74 -11.82 -9.47
CA ASP A 224 11.15 -11.59 -8.09
C ASP A 224 10.11 -10.79 -7.30
N SER A 225 9.49 -9.78 -7.95
CA SER A 225 8.46 -8.95 -7.32
C SER A 225 7.06 -9.56 -7.31
N TYR A 226 6.81 -10.63 -8.08
CA TYR A 226 5.48 -11.20 -8.32
C TYR A 226 4.72 -11.55 -7.03
N LYS A 227 5.39 -12.08 -6.02
CA LYS A 227 4.77 -12.46 -4.74
C LYS A 227 4.35 -11.26 -3.88
N GLU A 228 4.92 -10.10 -4.15
CA GLU A 228 4.69 -8.85 -3.39
C GLU A 228 3.66 -7.94 -4.05
N ILE A 229 3.16 -8.32 -5.25
CA ILE A 229 2.17 -7.53 -5.97
C ILE A 229 0.81 -7.67 -5.28
N ALA A 230 0.37 -6.62 -4.59
CA ALA A 230 -0.96 -6.55 -4.00
C ALA A 230 -2.02 -6.03 -4.99
N ASP A 231 -1.64 -5.09 -5.84
CA ASP A 231 -2.44 -4.51 -6.92
C ASP A 231 -1.62 -4.51 -8.21
N TYR A 232 -1.96 -5.42 -9.13
CA TYR A 232 -1.19 -5.59 -10.35
C TYR A 232 -1.36 -4.42 -11.34
N VAL A 233 -2.49 -3.74 -11.33
CA VAL A 233 -2.72 -2.60 -12.25
C VAL A 233 -1.81 -1.45 -11.87
N SER A 234 -1.82 -1.04 -10.61
CA SER A 234 -0.90 -0.03 -10.11
C SER A 234 0.56 -0.44 -10.28
N TYR A 235 0.89 -1.72 -10.03
CA TYR A 235 2.22 -2.26 -10.27
C TYR A 235 2.64 -2.12 -11.74
N ARG A 236 1.79 -2.58 -12.67
CA ARG A 236 2.03 -2.53 -14.11
C ARG A 236 2.19 -1.09 -14.60
N GLU A 237 1.28 -0.17 -14.22
CA GLU A 237 1.34 1.23 -14.62
C GLU A 237 2.59 1.91 -14.11
N ASN A 238 2.91 1.76 -12.83
CA ASN A 238 4.14 2.30 -12.25
C ASN A 238 5.40 1.75 -12.94
N LEU A 239 5.40 0.47 -13.31
CA LEU A 239 6.51 -0.16 -14.00
C LEU A 239 6.65 0.37 -15.44
N ILE A 240 5.53 0.55 -16.17
CA ILE A 240 5.50 1.15 -17.50
C ILE A 240 6.01 2.59 -17.46
N ASP A 241 5.54 3.39 -16.52
CA ASP A 241 5.96 4.78 -16.35
C ASP A 241 7.44 4.87 -16.01
N TYR A 242 7.92 4.02 -15.08
CA TYR A 242 9.33 3.96 -14.73
C TYR A 242 10.21 3.63 -15.94
N LEU A 243 9.86 2.58 -16.70
CA LEU A 243 10.63 2.15 -17.88
C LEU A 243 10.61 3.20 -19.00
N SER A 244 9.48 3.89 -19.17
CA SER A 244 9.31 4.95 -20.17
C SER A 244 10.21 6.14 -19.86
N PHE A 245 10.39 6.47 -18.58
CA PHE A 245 11.21 7.59 -18.13
C PHE A 245 12.71 7.23 -18.03
N HIS A 246 13.05 6.11 -17.38
CA HIS A 246 14.44 5.74 -17.06
C HIS A 246 15.10 4.88 -18.14
N LYS A 247 14.34 4.20 -18.99
CA LYS A 247 14.81 3.24 -20.02
C LYS A 247 15.68 2.10 -19.47
N THR A 248 15.64 1.87 -18.17
CA THR A 248 16.34 0.80 -17.45
C THR A 248 15.34 0.10 -16.53
N VAL A 249 15.53 -1.20 -16.31
CA VAL A 249 14.68 -1.97 -15.38
C VAL A 249 14.99 -1.53 -13.95
N PRO A 250 13.94 -1.35 -13.09
CA PRO A 250 14.17 -1.14 -11.66
C PRO A 250 14.97 -2.32 -11.09
N THR A 251 15.85 -2.05 -10.17
CA THR A 251 16.48 -3.13 -9.40
C THR A 251 15.52 -3.57 -8.31
N VAL A 252 15.22 -4.86 -8.23
CA VAL A 252 14.58 -5.44 -7.05
C VAL A 252 15.46 -5.06 -5.85
N ARG A 253 14.86 -4.61 -4.77
CA ARG A 253 15.59 -4.41 -3.54
C ARG A 253 16.17 -5.78 -3.17
N GLU A 254 17.46 -5.98 -3.39
CA GLU A 254 18.14 -7.16 -2.86
C GLU A 254 17.87 -7.18 -1.35
N VAL A 255 17.18 -8.21 -0.91
CA VAL A 255 16.98 -8.42 0.53
C VAL A 255 18.35 -8.72 1.08
N LYS A 256 18.89 -7.74 1.81
CA LYS A 256 20.21 -7.88 2.45
C LYS A 256 20.17 -9.02 3.42
N THR A 257 21.19 -9.84 3.40
CA THR A 257 21.40 -10.85 4.44
C THR A 257 21.61 -10.18 5.81
N ILE A 258 21.38 -10.90 6.87
CA ILE A 258 21.57 -10.37 8.23
C ILE A 258 22.99 -9.84 8.45
N ASP A 259 24.01 -10.50 7.85
CA ASP A 259 25.40 -10.07 7.93
C ASP A 259 25.65 -8.75 7.18
N GLU A 260 25.05 -8.58 6.00
CA GLU A 260 25.13 -7.33 5.23
C GLU A 260 24.43 -6.18 5.96
N VAL A 261 23.28 -6.44 6.61
CA VAL A 261 22.60 -5.43 7.44
C VAL A 261 23.45 -5.03 8.63
N PHE A 262 24.12 -5.98 9.29
CA PHE A 262 25.03 -5.65 10.37
C PHE A 262 26.28 -4.90 9.88
N GLN A 263 26.81 -5.22 8.71
CA GLN A 263 27.91 -4.43 8.11
C GLN A 263 27.48 -2.99 7.84
N GLU A 264 26.24 -2.79 7.32
CA GLU A 264 25.69 -1.46 7.13
C GLU A 264 25.51 -0.72 8.46
N LEU A 265 24.91 -1.38 9.47
CA LEU A 265 24.74 -0.83 10.82
C LEU A 265 26.08 -0.46 11.46
N ASP A 266 27.11 -1.31 11.29
CA ASP A 266 28.44 -1.05 11.82
C ASP A 266 29.16 0.09 11.12
N SER A 267 28.88 0.29 9.83
CA SER A 267 29.41 1.41 9.05
C SER A 267 28.87 2.78 9.48
N LEU A 268 27.74 2.80 10.20
CA LEU A 268 27.22 4.05 10.77
C LEU A 268 28.18 4.55 11.86
N VAL A 269 28.49 5.83 11.83
CA VAL A 269 29.37 6.46 12.81
C VAL A 269 28.68 6.48 14.17
N GLY A 270 29.40 6.21 15.25
CA GLY A 270 28.88 6.24 16.63
C GLY A 270 27.80 5.18 16.90
N LEU A 271 26.74 5.56 17.61
CA LEU A 271 25.57 4.73 17.92
C LEU A 271 25.88 3.44 18.72
N TYR A 272 26.93 3.42 19.51
CA TYR A 272 27.43 2.21 20.18
C TYR A 272 26.38 1.52 21.05
N ASP A 273 25.63 2.29 21.86
CA ASP A 273 24.60 1.76 22.75
C ASP A 273 23.45 1.15 21.94
N VAL A 274 23.05 1.82 20.86
CA VAL A 274 21.98 1.37 19.95
C VAL A 274 22.39 0.08 19.24
N LYS A 275 23.58 0.03 18.66
CA LYS A 275 24.15 -1.17 18.01
C LYS A 275 24.19 -2.35 18.96
N LYS A 276 24.59 -2.14 20.23
CA LYS A 276 24.61 -3.17 21.25
C LYS A 276 23.23 -3.74 21.52
N VAL A 277 22.22 -2.88 21.75
CA VAL A 277 20.84 -3.32 21.99
C VAL A 277 20.29 -4.15 20.81
N LEU A 278 20.56 -3.76 19.57
CA LEU A 278 20.13 -4.53 18.40
C LEU A 278 20.82 -5.89 18.31
N ARG A 279 22.11 -6.00 18.65
CA ARG A 279 22.81 -7.29 18.70
C ARG A 279 22.27 -8.19 19.82
N ASP A 280 22.01 -7.62 20.99
CA ASP A 280 21.45 -8.36 22.13
C ASP A 280 20.05 -8.87 21.79
N LEU A 281 19.24 -8.09 21.06
CA LEU A 281 17.94 -8.49 20.57
C LEU A 281 18.05 -9.69 19.60
N VAL A 282 18.96 -9.63 18.63
CA VAL A 282 19.19 -10.73 17.68
C VAL A 282 19.63 -12.00 18.40
N ASN A 283 20.52 -11.87 19.38
CA ASN A 283 20.96 -13.00 20.19
C ASN A 283 19.82 -13.64 20.98
N LEU A 284 18.92 -12.82 21.55
CA LEU A 284 17.75 -13.30 22.29
C LEU A 284 16.77 -14.06 21.36
N ILE A 285 16.50 -13.50 20.19
CA ILE A 285 15.64 -14.12 19.18
C ILE A 285 16.24 -15.46 18.71
N SER A 286 17.52 -15.46 18.35
CA SER A 286 18.23 -16.67 17.90
C SER A 286 18.28 -17.76 18.98
N LEU A 287 18.35 -17.39 20.26
CA LEU A 287 18.28 -18.34 21.35
C LEU A 287 16.93 -19.00 21.48
N LYS A 288 15.83 -18.21 21.31
CA LYS A 288 14.46 -18.74 21.31
C LYS A 288 14.27 -19.79 20.23
N ASP A 289 14.71 -19.51 19.00
CA ASP A 289 14.53 -20.40 17.86
C ASP A 289 15.36 -21.69 17.98
N LYS A 290 16.60 -21.61 18.48
CA LYS A 290 17.50 -22.76 18.63
C LYS A 290 17.16 -23.68 19.79
N SER A 291 16.53 -23.16 20.85
CA SER A 291 16.40 -23.89 22.12
C SER A 291 15.06 -24.59 22.29
N ASN A 292 14.08 -24.41 21.41
CA ASN A 292 12.68 -24.85 21.60
C ASN A 292 12.08 -24.45 22.98
N LEU A 293 12.67 -23.48 23.63
CA LEU A 293 12.18 -22.98 24.91
C LEU A 293 10.92 -22.15 24.69
N LYS A 294 9.91 -22.35 25.53
CA LYS A 294 8.72 -21.51 25.59
C LYS A 294 9.06 -20.15 26.21
N ILE A 295 9.97 -19.40 25.60
CA ILE A 295 10.20 -18.00 25.96
C ILE A 295 8.94 -17.25 25.52
N SER A 296 8.31 -16.50 26.43
CA SER A 296 7.16 -15.65 26.12
C SER A 296 7.45 -14.76 24.93
N ASN A 297 6.43 -14.43 24.13
CA ASN A 297 6.60 -13.57 22.96
C ASN A 297 7.34 -12.30 23.33
N VAL A 298 8.46 -12.04 22.65
CA VAL A 298 9.27 -10.84 22.86
C VAL A 298 8.45 -9.65 22.34
N ASN A 299 8.22 -8.66 23.21
CA ASN A 299 7.57 -7.44 22.79
C ASN A 299 8.57 -6.59 22.00
N LEU A 300 8.33 -6.41 20.70
CA LEU A 300 9.23 -5.73 19.77
C LEU A 300 8.83 -4.28 19.47
N HIS A 301 7.75 -3.76 20.07
CA HIS A 301 7.47 -2.35 19.95
C HIS A 301 8.51 -1.52 20.69
N MET A 302 8.93 -0.41 20.08
CA MET A 302 10.11 0.33 20.54
C MET A 302 9.88 1.82 20.68
N LEU A 303 10.71 2.43 21.51
CA LEU A 303 10.79 3.86 21.72
C LEU A 303 12.19 4.37 21.30
N PHE A 304 12.25 5.28 20.33
CA PHE A 304 13.49 5.89 19.84
C PHE A 304 13.58 7.34 20.31
N LEU A 305 14.49 7.60 21.23
CA LEU A 305 14.66 8.90 21.89
C LEU A 305 15.91 9.61 21.40
N GLY A 306 15.80 10.85 20.99
CA GLY A 306 16.97 11.66 20.60
C GLY A 306 16.64 12.84 19.71
N ASN A 307 17.59 13.74 19.56
CA ASN A 307 17.49 14.94 18.75
C ASN A 307 17.39 14.64 17.24
N PRO A 308 17.02 15.62 16.39
CA PRO A 308 17.00 15.45 14.95
C PRO A 308 18.37 15.09 14.38
N GLY A 309 18.38 14.27 13.33
CA GLY A 309 19.63 13.90 12.64
C GLY A 309 20.56 12.96 13.40
N THR A 310 20.12 12.33 14.49
CA THR A 310 20.91 11.34 15.25
C THR A 310 20.83 9.91 14.70
N GLY A 311 20.13 9.70 13.58
CA GLY A 311 20.11 8.41 12.87
C GLY A 311 18.92 7.51 13.19
N LYS A 312 17.86 7.99 13.87
CA LYS A 312 16.67 7.18 14.25
C LYS A 312 16.06 6.43 13.07
N THR A 313 15.68 7.12 12.00
CA THR A 313 15.07 6.51 10.81
C THR A 313 16.02 5.53 10.10
N THR A 314 17.33 5.86 10.05
CA THR A 314 18.34 4.98 9.46
C THR A 314 18.45 3.65 10.20
N VAL A 315 18.46 3.70 11.53
CA VAL A 315 18.48 2.51 12.37
C VAL A 315 17.17 1.73 12.29
N ALA A 316 16.01 2.43 12.19
CA ALA A 316 14.73 1.76 12.02
C ALA A 316 14.68 0.93 10.72
N ARG A 317 15.30 1.41 9.64
CA ARG A 317 15.42 0.65 8.38
C ARG A 317 16.31 -0.60 8.55
N CYS A 318 17.46 -0.47 9.21
CA CYS A 318 18.30 -1.65 9.53
C CYS A 318 17.53 -2.64 10.41
N LEU A 319 16.78 -2.15 11.39
CA LEU A 319 15.98 -3.01 12.27
C LEU A 319 14.89 -3.75 11.49
N SER A 320 14.18 -3.09 10.55
CA SER A 320 13.21 -3.75 9.67
C SER A 320 13.86 -4.92 8.94
N SER A 321 14.99 -4.68 8.28
CA SER A 321 15.72 -5.75 7.57
C SER A 321 16.21 -6.87 8.51
N ILE A 322 16.65 -6.55 9.72
CA ILE A 322 17.03 -7.55 10.74
C ILE A 322 15.81 -8.40 11.14
N LEU A 323 14.67 -7.78 11.45
CA LEU A 323 13.47 -8.50 11.90
C LEU A 323 12.88 -9.38 10.78
N TYR A 324 12.97 -8.92 9.53
CA TYR A 324 12.60 -9.71 8.35
C TYR A 324 13.49 -10.95 8.21
N ASN A 325 14.81 -10.79 8.26
CA ASN A 325 15.76 -11.91 8.18
C ASN A 325 15.57 -12.93 9.32
N LEU A 326 15.07 -12.49 10.47
CA LEU A 326 14.77 -13.36 11.61
C LEU A 326 13.34 -13.95 11.56
N GLY A 327 12.56 -13.65 10.51
CA GLY A 327 11.20 -14.16 10.35
C GLY A 327 10.16 -13.61 11.32
N TYR A 328 10.46 -12.46 11.97
CA TYR A 328 9.51 -11.78 12.88
C TYR A 328 8.49 -10.90 12.16
N ILE A 329 8.86 -10.38 11.01
CA ILE A 329 7.97 -9.67 10.08
C ILE A 329 8.02 -10.37 8.73
N LYS A 330 6.95 -10.25 7.96
CA LYS A 330 6.78 -10.95 6.68
C LYS A 330 7.41 -10.21 5.51
N GLU A 331 7.59 -8.90 5.65
CA GLU A 331 8.10 -7.99 4.61
C GLU A 331 9.22 -7.12 5.17
N ASP A 332 10.31 -6.91 4.43
CA ASP A 332 11.31 -5.89 4.78
C ASP A 332 10.78 -4.51 4.44
N LYS A 333 9.82 -4.05 5.24
CA LYS A 333 9.03 -2.86 5.02
C LYS A 333 9.08 -1.95 6.23
N LEU A 334 9.44 -0.69 6.01
CA LEU A 334 9.32 0.39 6.97
C LEU A 334 8.33 1.43 6.45
N LEU A 335 7.17 1.55 7.07
CA LEU A 335 6.23 2.63 6.81
C LEU A 335 6.51 3.79 7.77
N GLU A 336 7.03 4.90 7.24
CA GLU A 336 7.34 6.11 7.99
C GLU A 336 6.16 7.09 7.92
N VAL A 337 5.64 7.48 9.07
CA VAL A 337 4.49 8.38 9.20
C VAL A 337 4.71 9.42 10.31
N SER A 338 3.92 10.47 10.27
CA SER A 338 3.81 11.50 11.32
C SER A 338 2.42 11.46 11.96
N SER A 339 2.20 12.25 13.02
CA SER A 339 0.86 12.36 13.64
C SER A 339 -0.22 12.84 12.68
N LYS A 340 0.12 13.65 11.67
CA LYS A 340 -0.82 14.14 10.65
C LYS A 340 -1.36 13.04 9.76
N ASP A 341 -0.59 11.98 9.59
CA ASP A 341 -0.98 10.82 8.80
C ASP A 341 -1.96 9.92 9.55
N LEU A 342 -1.98 9.99 10.87
CA LEU A 342 -2.84 9.21 11.77
C LEU A 342 -4.13 9.93 12.13
N VAL A 343 -4.07 11.25 12.36
CA VAL A 343 -5.19 12.05 12.85
C VAL A 343 -5.96 12.65 11.66
N ALA A 344 -7.29 12.56 11.69
CA ALA A 344 -8.16 13.18 10.71
C ALA A 344 -8.62 14.59 11.15
N GLU A 345 -9.16 15.36 10.20
CA GLU A 345 -9.66 16.71 10.44
C GLU A 345 -11.12 16.73 10.95
N TYR A 346 -11.84 15.61 10.80
CA TYR A 346 -13.26 15.53 11.14
C TYR A 346 -13.54 14.46 12.19
N VAL A 347 -14.61 14.69 12.99
CA VAL A 347 -15.07 13.78 14.06
C VAL A 347 -15.37 12.40 13.51
N GLY A 348 -14.89 11.34 14.17
CA GLY A 348 -15.19 9.94 13.84
C GLY A 348 -14.36 9.37 12.67
N GLN A 349 -13.43 10.12 12.09
CA GLN A 349 -12.60 9.66 10.98
C GLN A 349 -11.19 9.25 11.41
N THR A 350 -10.77 9.61 12.61
CA THR A 350 -9.41 9.36 13.08
C THR A 350 -9.13 7.89 13.29
N ALA A 351 -10.05 7.15 13.91
CA ALA A 351 -9.89 5.70 14.10
C ALA A 351 -9.71 4.97 12.76
N ILE A 352 -10.50 5.35 11.75
CA ILE A 352 -10.44 4.78 10.39
C ILE A 352 -9.10 5.09 9.73
N LYS A 353 -8.70 6.37 9.76
CA LYS A 353 -7.45 6.81 9.16
C LYS A 353 -6.25 6.12 9.81
N THR A 354 -6.27 6.01 11.15
CA THR A 354 -5.24 5.29 11.91
C THR A 354 -5.22 3.80 11.55
N HIS A 355 -6.38 3.16 11.49
CA HIS A 355 -6.50 1.75 11.09
C HIS A 355 -5.94 1.51 9.69
N ASN A 356 -6.31 2.32 8.69
CA ASN A 356 -5.80 2.20 7.32
C ASN A 356 -4.27 2.36 7.23
N VAL A 357 -3.69 3.25 8.05
CA VAL A 357 -2.22 3.38 8.12
C VAL A 357 -1.60 2.13 8.71
N ILE A 358 -2.21 1.55 9.75
CA ILE A 358 -1.73 0.33 10.38
C ILE A 358 -1.85 -0.86 9.43
N GLU A 359 -2.98 -1.01 8.71
CA GLU A 359 -3.16 -2.06 7.69
C GLU A 359 -2.04 -2.01 6.63
N ARG A 360 -1.69 -0.81 6.18
CA ARG A 360 -0.56 -0.61 5.25
C ARG A 360 0.79 -0.99 5.85
N ALA A 361 0.94 -0.99 7.16
CA ALA A 361 2.17 -1.36 7.87
C ALA A 361 2.23 -2.83 8.28
N LEU A 362 1.09 -3.55 8.21
CA LEU A 362 1.04 -4.97 8.57
C LEU A 362 2.08 -5.77 7.79
N GLY A 363 2.66 -6.74 8.45
CA GLY A 363 3.76 -7.54 7.93
C GLY A 363 5.13 -6.88 8.04
N GLY A 364 5.22 -5.61 8.51
CA GLY A 364 6.44 -4.82 8.57
C GLY A 364 6.59 -3.99 9.84
N VAL A 365 7.23 -2.84 9.69
CA VAL A 365 7.50 -1.88 10.77
C VAL A 365 6.78 -0.56 10.50
N LEU A 366 5.98 -0.08 11.46
CA LEU A 366 5.39 1.26 11.48
C LEU A 366 6.29 2.18 12.30
N PHE A 367 6.87 3.19 11.67
CA PHE A 367 7.70 4.20 12.31
C PHE A 367 6.93 5.52 12.40
N ILE A 368 6.61 5.95 13.63
CA ILE A 368 5.86 7.17 13.90
C ILE A 368 6.86 8.23 14.38
N ASP A 369 7.21 9.17 13.49
CA ASP A 369 8.11 10.26 13.87
C ASP A 369 7.35 11.37 14.58
N GLU A 370 8.04 12.04 15.50
CA GLU A 370 7.46 13.09 16.37
C GLU A 370 6.17 12.65 17.07
N ALA A 371 6.12 11.39 17.53
CA ALA A 371 4.93 10.76 18.10
C ALA A 371 4.35 11.51 19.31
N TYR A 372 5.13 12.32 20.00
CA TYR A 372 4.68 13.21 21.08
C TYR A 372 3.60 14.22 20.61
N SER A 373 3.54 14.52 19.33
CA SER A 373 2.50 15.42 18.78
C SER A 373 1.08 14.82 18.89
N LEU A 374 0.96 13.51 19.14
CA LEU A 374 -0.29 12.84 19.48
C LEU A 374 -0.76 13.14 20.94
N SER A 375 0.07 13.73 21.79
CA SER A 375 -0.26 14.03 23.20
C SER A 375 -0.80 15.43 23.46
N SER A 376 -1.20 16.19 22.43
CA SER A 376 -1.71 17.56 22.63
C SER A 376 -2.96 17.56 23.51
N LYS A 377 -2.85 18.15 24.70
CA LYS A 377 -3.92 18.26 25.69
C LYS A 377 -5.12 18.97 25.06
N ASN A 378 -6.30 18.37 25.15
CA ASN A 378 -7.61 18.82 24.65
C ASN A 378 -7.94 18.51 23.16
N ASN A 379 -7.33 17.51 22.56
CA ASN A 379 -7.73 17.08 21.22
C ASN A 379 -8.25 15.63 21.25
N SER A 380 -9.58 15.46 21.27
CA SER A 380 -10.24 14.16 21.30
C SER A 380 -9.86 13.26 20.10
N TYR A 381 -9.43 13.84 19.00
CA TYR A 381 -8.95 13.09 17.82
C TYR A 381 -7.63 12.36 18.09
N ASN A 382 -6.73 12.99 18.86
CA ASN A 382 -5.48 12.36 19.24
C ASN A 382 -5.71 11.17 20.18
N ASP A 383 -6.66 11.29 21.11
CA ASP A 383 -7.04 10.21 22.04
C ASP A 383 -7.62 9.01 21.25
N GLU A 384 -8.42 9.28 20.20
CA GLU A 384 -8.98 8.26 19.31
C GLU A 384 -7.88 7.53 18.53
N ALA A 385 -6.88 8.26 17.99
CA ALA A 385 -5.72 7.67 17.33
C ALA A 385 -4.90 6.77 18.27
N ILE A 386 -4.63 7.26 19.49
CA ILE A 386 -3.89 6.52 20.51
C ILE A 386 -4.64 5.25 20.93
N ALA A 387 -5.96 5.33 21.15
CA ALA A 387 -6.77 4.17 21.50
C ALA A 387 -6.75 3.10 20.39
N THR A 388 -6.84 3.53 19.12
CA THR A 388 -6.75 2.64 17.97
C THR A 388 -5.35 2.00 17.88
N LEU A 389 -4.28 2.78 18.02
CA LEU A 389 -2.91 2.27 18.05
C LEU A 389 -2.71 1.21 19.14
N ILE A 390 -3.17 1.48 20.37
CA ILE A 390 -3.05 0.54 21.50
C ILE A 390 -3.74 -0.79 21.20
N LYS A 391 -4.94 -0.74 20.63
CA LYS A 391 -5.70 -1.93 20.25
C LYS A 391 -4.98 -2.72 19.17
N GLU A 392 -4.60 -2.05 18.10
CA GLU A 392 -3.96 -2.68 16.95
C GLU A 392 -2.56 -3.25 17.27
N MET A 393 -1.80 -2.60 18.16
CA MET A 393 -0.53 -3.13 18.66
C MET A 393 -0.71 -4.45 19.41
N GLU A 394 -1.83 -4.65 20.12
CA GLU A 394 -2.13 -5.90 20.80
C GLU A 394 -2.63 -6.97 19.85
N ASP A 395 -3.59 -6.60 19.00
CA ASP A 395 -4.26 -7.51 18.08
C ASP A 395 -3.28 -8.05 17.00
N ASN A 396 -2.31 -7.23 16.57
CA ASN A 396 -1.34 -7.54 15.52
C ASN A 396 0.11 -7.73 16.01
N ARG A 397 0.33 -7.98 17.30
CA ARG A 397 1.67 -8.04 17.92
C ARG A 397 2.64 -9.04 17.25
N ASP A 398 2.12 -10.06 16.59
CA ASP A 398 2.92 -11.10 15.90
C ASP A 398 3.17 -10.76 14.41
N ASN A 399 2.64 -9.63 13.91
CA ASN A 399 2.71 -9.24 12.50
C ASN A 399 2.99 -7.74 12.29
N LEU A 400 3.22 -7.00 13.36
CA LEU A 400 3.46 -5.55 13.31
C LEU A 400 4.46 -5.14 14.39
N VAL A 401 5.46 -4.37 14.03
CA VAL A 401 6.34 -3.68 14.99
C VAL A 401 6.11 -2.19 14.90
N VAL A 402 5.78 -1.54 16.02
CA VAL A 402 5.59 -0.08 16.08
C VAL A 402 6.78 0.55 16.77
N ILE A 403 7.34 1.58 16.14
CA ILE A 403 8.43 2.41 16.67
C ILE A 403 7.90 3.82 16.86
N PHE A 404 7.88 4.30 18.09
CA PHE A 404 7.60 5.70 18.41
C PHE A 404 8.92 6.47 18.51
N ALA A 405 9.08 7.52 17.74
CA ALA A 405 10.30 8.32 17.71
C ALA A 405 10.02 9.80 18.03
N GLY A 406 10.99 10.45 18.63
CA GLY A 406 10.92 11.89 18.94
C GLY A 406 11.99 12.37 19.92
N TYR A 407 11.85 13.62 20.36
CA TYR A 407 12.73 14.23 21.35
C TYR A 407 12.57 13.56 22.72
N THR A 408 13.69 13.39 23.43
CA THR A 408 13.73 12.61 24.68
C THR A 408 12.72 13.08 25.71
N LYS A 409 12.67 14.39 25.96
CA LYS A 409 11.79 14.97 26.99
C LYS A 409 10.32 14.83 26.61
N GLU A 410 9.96 15.24 25.39
CA GLU A 410 8.60 15.23 24.86
C GLU A 410 8.07 13.80 24.80
N MET A 411 8.91 12.84 24.40
CA MET A 411 8.54 11.42 24.35
C MET A 411 8.38 10.81 25.74
N GLN A 412 9.15 11.22 26.73
CA GLN A 412 8.94 10.80 28.12
C GLN A 412 7.59 11.30 28.65
N ASP A 413 7.24 12.55 28.38
CA ASP A 413 5.95 13.12 28.75
C ASP A 413 4.79 12.38 28.02
N PHE A 414 4.97 12.05 26.75
CA PHE A 414 4.02 11.28 25.95
C PHE A 414 3.77 9.89 26.54
N ILE A 415 4.82 9.14 26.86
CA ILE A 415 4.71 7.79 27.44
C ILE A 415 4.11 7.83 28.84
N ASN A 416 4.49 8.80 29.67
CA ASN A 416 3.96 8.97 31.03
C ASN A 416 2.45 9.29 31.02
N SER A 417 1.96 9.98 30.01
CA SER A 417 0.55 10.28 29.84
C SER A 417 -0.28 9.14 29.22
N ASN A 418 0.38 8.11 28.65
CA ASN A 418 -0.25 7.03 27.92
C ASN A 418 0.20 5.65 28.41
N SER A 419 -0.31 5.22 29.58
CA SER A 419 0.04 3.94 30.21
C SER A 419 -0.19 2.72 29.31
N GLY A 420 -1.20 2.79 28.41
CA GLY A 420 -1.51 1.74 27.45
C GLY A 420 -0.39 1.54 26.42
N ILE A 421 0.25 2.63 25.93
CA ILE A 421 1.43 2.53 25.07
C ILE A 421 2.64 2.10 25.90
N ALA A 422 2.83 2.70 27.08
CA ALA A 422 3.98 2.39 27.94
C ALA A 422 4.10 0.90 28.25
N SER A 423 2.99 0.21 28.54
CA SER A 423 2.95 -1.23 28.85
C SER A 423 3.30 -2.12 27.65
N ARG A 424 3.25 -1.59 26.43
CA ARG A 424 3.51 -2.30 25.17
C ARG A 424 4.89 -1.99 24.57
N ILE A 425 5.66 -1.09 25.15
CA ILE A 425 7.04 -0.83 24.73
C ILE A 425 7.96 -1.87 25.37
N GLY A 426 8.65 -2.64 24.53
CA GLY A 426 9.64 -3.63 24.98
C GLY A 426 11.05 -3.07 25.07
N TYR A 427 11.41 -2.15 24.20
CA TYR A 427 12.76 -1.60 24.10
C TYR A 427 12.75 -0.08 23.97
N THR A 428 13.72 0.56 24.65
CA THR A 428 13.98 2.00 24.52
C THR A 428 15.40 2.20 24.03
N LEU A 429 15.57 2.85 22.88
CA LEU A 429 16.85 3.16 22.27
C LEU A 429 17.11 4.67 22.39
N ASN A 430 18.23 5.02 23.02
CA ASN A 430 18.63 6.41 23.22
C ASN A 430 19.68 6.79 22.18
N PHE A 431 19.34 7.71 21.32
CA PHE A 431 20.19 8.29 20.28
C PHE A 431 20.81 9.56 20.81
N LYS A 432 22.05 9.45 21.29
CA LYS A 432 22.84 10.58 21.79
C LYS A 432 23.23 11.50 20.63
N ASP A 433 23.43 12.78 20.93
CA ASP A 433 24.04 13.68 19.94
C ASP A 433 25.45 13.21 19.61
N TYR A 434 25.85 13.43 18.38
CA TYR A 434 27.18 13.09 17.90
C TYR A 434 28.23 14.05 18.46
N THR A 435 29.40 13.51 18.73
CA THR A 435 30.59 14.31 19.07
C THR A 435 31.12 15.05 17.83
N GLU A 436 32.01 16.03 18.06
CA GLU A 436 32.70 16.74 16.98
C GLU A 436 33.43 15.78 16.03
N GLU A 437 34.10 14.78 16.58
CA GLU A 437 34.84 13.77 15.82
C GLU A 437 33.92 12.91 14.98
N GLU A 438 32.79 12.48 15.53
CA GLU A 438 31.79 11.66 14.84
C GLU A 438 31.14 12.44 13.70
N LEU A 439 30.79 13.73 13.92
CA LEU A 439 30.23 14.59 12.86
C LEU A 439 31.23 14.85 11.72
N LEU A 440 32.51 15.05 12.05
CA LEU A 440 33.56 15.18 11.06
C LEU A 440 33.75 13.90 10.25
N GLU A 441 33.63 12.74 10.91
CA GLU A 441 33.72 11.43 10.23
C GLU A 441 32.52 11.20 9.32
N ILE A 442 31.31 11.61 9.73
CA ILE A 442 30.10 11.60 8.87
C ILE A 442 30.34 12.47 7.63
N PHE A 443 30.90 13.68 7.80
CA PHE A 443 31.20 14.57 6.68
C PHE A 443 32.19 13.92 5.71
N LYS A 444 33.30 13.36 6.21
CA LYS A 444 34.28 12.62 5.40
C LYS A 444 33.63 11.44 4.65
N GLY A 445 32.75 10.73 5.33
CA GLY A 445 32.01 9.61 4.75
C GLY A 445 31.15 10.05 3.56
N MET A 446 30.45 11.18 3.65
CA MET A 446 29.65 11.75 2.55
C MET A 446 30.53 12.17 1.38
N VAL A 447 31.64 12.88 1.65
CA VAL A 447 32.61 13.31 0.62
C VAL A 447 33.19 12.10 -0.11
N LYS A 448 33.63 11.07 0.63
CA LYS A 448 34.21 9.84 0.06
C LYS A 448 33.19 9.05 -0.75
N LYS A 449 31.96 8.90 -0.26
CA LYS A 449 30.86 8.16 -0.94
C LYS A 449 30.49 8.80 -2.27
N ALA A 450 30.59 10.12 -2.38
CA ALA A 450 30.37 10.84 -3.63
C ALA A 450 31.60 10.83 -4.59
N GLY A 451 32.69 10.17 -4.21
CA GLY A 451 33.89 10.06 -5.04
C GLY A 451 34.83 11.26 -4.98
N PHE A 452 34.59 12.22 -4.07
CA PHE A 452 35.49 13.35 -3.87
C PHE A 452 36.67 13.01 -2.95
N LYS A 453 37.78 13.74 -3.16
CA LYS A 453 38.90 13.85 -2.21
C LYS A 453 38.73 15.14 -1.42
N ILE A 454 39.34 15.25 -0.25
CA ILE A 454 39.30 16.46 0.56
C ILE A 454 40.68 16.76 1.14
N THR A 455 41.09 18.02 1.13
CA THR A 455 42.37 18.45 1.69
C THR A 455 42.31 18.53 3.24
N ASN A 456 43.47 18.50 3.89
CA ASN A 456 43.56 18.64 5.34
C ASN A 456 43.07 20.02 5.81
N GLU A 457 43.36 21.06 5.06
CA GLU A 457 42.92 22.43 5.32
C GLU A 457 41.41 22.55 5.26
N ALA A 458 40.77 21.91 4.27
CA ALA A 458 39.31 21.82 4.18
C ALA A 458 38.71 21.05 5.38
N LEU A 459 39.31 19.93 5.77
CA LEU A 459 38.87 19.17 6.95
C LEU A 459 39.00 20.00 8.24
N TYR A 460 40.09 20.75 8.38
CA TYR A 460 40.28 21.63 9.54
C TYR A 460 39.20 22.73 9.57
N LYS A 461 38.89 23.33 8.45
CA LYS A 461 37.83 24.33 8.33
C LYS A 461 36.44 23.74 8.63
N ALA A 462 36.12 22.55 8.08
CA ALA A 462 34.90 21.83 8.38
C ALA A 462 34.75 21.51 9.88
N ARG A 463 35.83 21.08 10.52
CA ARG A 463 35.88 20.82 11.97
C ARG A 463 35.55 22.07 12.79
N ASN A 464 36.12 23.22 12.44
CA ASN A 464 35.88 24.46 13.16
C ASN A 464 34.40 24.88 13.04
N ILE A 465 33.82 24.76 11.85
CA ILE A 465 32.39 25.06 11.64
C ILE A 465 31.52 24.14 12.51
N ILE A 466 31.78 22.84 12.50
CA ILE A 466 31.04 21.89 13.36
C ILE A 466 31.15 22.28 14.83
N ARG A 467 32.35 22.62 15.30
CA ARG A 467 32.61 23.00 16.70
C ARG A 467 31.86 24.26 17.11
N GLU A 468 31.81 25.26 16.23
CA GLU A 468 31.11 26.53 16.49
C GLU A 468 29.60 26.31 16.69
N HIS A 469 28.99 25.38 15.94
CA HIS A 469 27.55 25.12 15.97
C HIS A 469 27.13 23.97 16.89
N LEU A 470 28.06 23.21 17.46
CA LEU A 470 27.76 22.01 18.26
C LEU A 470 26.84 22.29 19.46
N ASN A 471 26.92 23.50 20.03
CA ASN A 471 26.15 23.90 21.21
C ASN A 471 24.90 24.73 20.85
N ASP A 472 24.54 24.83 19.59
CA ASP A 472 23.34 25.57 19.18
C ASP A 472 22.07 24.85 19.69
N LYS A 473 21.11 25.64 20.17
CA LYS A 473 19.91 25.12 20.85
C LYS A 473 19.11 24.09 20.02
N ASN A 474 19.20 24.14 18.71
CA ASN A 474 18.49 23.24 17.80
C ASN A 474 19.47 22.58 16.83
N PHE A 475 20.63 22.20 17.29
CA PHE A 475 21.66 21.59 16.45
C PHE A 475 21.15 20.31 15.78
N GLY A 476 21.24 20.25 14.46
CA GLY A 476 20.64 19.20 13.64
C GLY A 476 21.52 17.96 13.44
N ASN A 477 22.61 17.79 14.19
CA ASN A 477 23.51 16.64 14.11
C ASN A 477 23.93 16.29 12.66
N ALA A 478 23.73 15.06 12.21
CA ALA A 478 24.07 14.63 10.85
C ALA A 478 23.26 15.39 9.78
N ARG A 479 22.09 15.99 10.08
CA ARG A 479 21.35 16.86 9.15
C ARG A 479 22.11 18.15 8.87
N PHE A 480 22.69 18.77 9.92
CA PHE A 480 23.59 19.90 9.77
C PHE A 480 24.80 19.56 8.89
N VAL A 481 25.44 18.43 9.16
CA VAL A 481 26.58 17.96 8.36
C VAL A 481 26.21 17.71 6.90
N ARG A 482 25.03 17.18 6.65
CA ARG A 482 24.50 16.99 5.29
C ARG A 482 24.33 18.32 4.57
N ASN A 483 23.70 19.29 5.21
CA ASN A 483 23.55 20.65 4.63
C ASN A 483 24.91 21.27 4.33
N MET A 484 25.85 21.15 5.25
CA MET A 484 27.23 21.62 5.03
C MET A 484 27.89 20.92 3.83
N TYR A 485 27.74 19.62 3.72
CA TYR A 485 28.26 18.86 2.56
C TYR A 485 27.61 19.32 1.24
N GLU A 486 26.29 19.45 1.16
CA GLU A 486 25.58 19.87 -0.05
C GLU A 486 26.04 21.24 -0.52
N LYS A 487 26.21 22.18 0.42
CA LYS A 487 26.74 23.51 0.12
C LYS A 487 28.20 23.48 -0.29
N THR A 488 29.02 22.67 0.34
CA THR A 488 30.41 22.47 -0.04
C THR A 488 30.53 21.99 -1.49
N VAL A 489 29.70 21.03 -1.90
CA VAL A 489 29.69 20.52 -3.28
C VAL A 489 29.21 21.60 -4.26
N THR A 490 28.22 22.40 -3.90
CA THR A 490 27.74 23.52 -4.73
C THR A 490 28.81 24.59 -4.94
N GLU A 491 29.51 24.99 -3.88
CA GLU A 491 30.64 25.93 -3.96
C GLU A 491 31.79 25.37 -4.76
N HIS A 492 32.13 24.09 -4.57
CA HIS A 492 33.15 23.40 -5.35
C HIS A 492 32.81 23.40 -6.86
N ALA A 493 31.58 23.12 -7.23
CA ALA A 493 31.13 23.18 -8.62
C ALA A 493 31.27 24.59 -9.19
N THR A 494 30.96 25.63 -8.42
CA THR A 494 31.14 27.04 -8.83
C THR A 494 32.62 27.40 -9.01
N ASN A 495 33.47 27.01 -8.05
CA ASN A 495 34.89 27.30 -8.07
C ASN A 495 35.67 26.54 -9.18
N THR A 496 35.09 25.46 -9.68
CA THR A 496 35.73 24.57 -10.66
C THR A 496 35.12 24.62 -12.06
N LYS A 497 34.05 25.42 -12.29
CA LYS A 497 33.30 25.48 -13.56
C LYS A 497 34.17 25.64 -14.82
N ASP A 498 35.26 26.40 -14.70
CA ASP A 498 36.19 26.65 -15.83
C ASP A 498 37.42 25.72 -15.84
N LYS A 499 37.49 24.76 -14.93
CA LYS A 499 38.60 23.81 -14.80
C LYS A 499 38.33 22.54 -15.61
N ARG A 500 39.39 21.95 -16.20
CA ARG A 500 39.29 20.73 -17.00
C ARG A 500 40.09 19.55 -16.43
N ARG A 501 40.96 19.80 -15.44
CA ARG A 501 41.78 18.78 -14.82
C ARG A 501 40.96 17.97 -13.82
N ARG A 502 40.92 16.65 -13.99
CA ARG A 502 40.13 15.72 -13.15
C ARG A 502 40.49 15.80 -11.67
N ASP A 503 41.79 15.93 -11.36
CA ASP A 503 42.24 16.04 -9.97
C ASP A 503 41.69 17.28 -9.26
N ILE A 504 41.53 18.41 -9.97
CA ILE A 504 40.90 19.61 -9.42
C ILE A 504 39.38 19.39 -9.26
N LEU A 505 38.73 18.79 -10.25
CA LEU A 505 37.28 18.57 -10.25
C LEU A 505 36.81 17.62 -9.15
N ILE A 506 37.66 16.75 -8.65
CA ILE A 506 37.30 15.76 -7.59
C ILE A 506 37.92 16.09 -6.24
N THR A 507 38.62 17.23 -6.06
CA THR A 507 39.29 17.56 -4.80
C THR A 507 38.71 18.81 -4.16
N ILE A 508 38.01 18.62 -3.05
CA ILE A 508 37.45 19.69 -2.23
C ILE A 508 38.58 20.36 -1.41
N THR A 509 38.60 21.68 -1.47
CA THR A 509 39.60 22.53 -0.79
C THR A 509 38.92 23.41 0.27
N ASP A 510 39.71 24.12 1.08
CA ASP A 510 39.21 25.05 2.10
C ASP A 510 38.37 26.20 1.52
N LYS A 511 38.58 26.55 0.22
CA LYS A 511 37.80 27.57 -0.50
C LYS A 511 36.37 27.14 -0.77
N ASP A 512 36.11 25.84 -0.83
CA ASP A 512 34.80 25.25 -1.14
C ASP A 512 33.93 25.17 0.11
N ILE A 513 34.49 25.35 1.30
CA ILE A 513 33.77 25.31 2.57
C ILE A 513 33.51 26.74 3.05
N ASN A 514 32.27 27.22 2.93
CA ASN A 514 31.88 28.55 3.34
C ASN A 514 30.77 28.55 4.38
N ILE A 515 30.95 29.34 5.47
CA ILE A 515 30.05 29.39 6.64
C ILE A 515 28.76 30.18 6.34
N GLU A 516 28.87 31.29 5.56
CA GLU A 516 27.78 32.26 5.38
C GLU A 516 26.48 31.65 4.82
N ASN A 517 26.53 30.41 4.37
CA ASN A 517 25.42 29.71 3.73
C ASN A 517 24.96 28.44 4.46
N VAL A 518 25.42 28.10 5.67
CA VAL A 518 25.10 26.83 6.35
C VAL A 518 23.87 26.94 7.26
N LEU A 519 23.38 28.12 7.57
CA LEU A 519 22.20 28.39 8.41
C LEU A 519 20.92 28.55 7.59
#